data_4c5c42d0a312d6074e5db23ec73c5d36
#
_entry.id   4c5c42d0a312d6074e5db23ec73c5d36
#
_cell.length_a   1.000
_cell.length_b   1.000
_cell.length_c   1.000
_cell.angle_alpha   90.00
_cell.angle_beta   90.00
_cell.angle_gamma   90.00
#
_symmetry.space_group_name_H-M   'P 1'
#
loop_
_entity.id
_entity.type
_entity.pdbx_description
1 polymer ?
#
loop_
_entity_poly.entity_id
_entity_poly.type
_entity_poly.pdbx_seq_one_letter_code
_entity_poly.pdbx_strand_id
1 'polypeptide(L)'
;MEKSDLLLLRRFSAKIKDTFVNPQIWAFGSRVHGTAVPESDLDICVVLDNFNSRDRALVSEIAWEAGFDAGVIISTIVFTREEFENGPPSASRLVQAIRLEGIAA
;
A
#
# COMPACT_ATOMS: atom_id res chain seq x y z
N MET A 1 13.07 6.86 1.95
CA MET A 1 12.01 7.19 0.98
C MET A 1 12.09 8.67 0.63
N GLU A 2 11.99 8.99 -0.63
CA GLU A 2 12.01 10.38 -1.06
C GLU A 2 10.77 11.13 -0.59
N LYS A 3 10.92 12.45 -0.43
CA LYS A 3 9.84 13.30 0.07
C LYS A 3 8.62 13.29 -0.86
N SER A 4 8.82 13.27 -2.16
CA SER A 4 7.71 13.21 -3.13
C SER A 4 6.91 11.91 -3.02
N ASP A 5 7.59 10.78 -2.78
CA ASP A 5 6.95 9.49 -2.59
C ASP A 5 6.18 9.46 -1.28
N LEU A 6 6.73 10.05 -0.22
CA LEU A 6 6.05 10.16 1.07
C LEU A 6 4.76 10.98 0.97
N LEU A 7 4.80 12.08 0.23
CA LEU A 7 3.61 12.91 -0.01
C LEU A 7 2.55 12.15 -0.80
N LEU A 8 2.97 11.38 -1.80
CA LEU A 8 2.06 10.54 -2.58
C LEU A 8 1.43 9.45 -1.71
N LEU A 9 2.25 8.79 -0.88
CA LEU A 9 1.77 7.79 0.08
C LEU A 9 0.71 8.37 1.01
N ARG A 10 0.96 9.55 1.55
CA ARG A 10 0.01 10.22 2.45
C ARG A 10 -1.29 10.60 1.75
N ARG A 11 -1.21 11.05 0.51
CA ARG A 11 -2.40 11.37 -0.29
C ARG A 11 -3.24 10.12 -0.54
N PHE A 12 -2.60 9.04 -0.96
CA PHE A 12 -3.26 7.76 -1.15
C PHE A 12 -3.92 7.28 0.15
N SER A 13 -3.16 7.31 1.24
CA SER A 13 -3.63 6.88 2.56
C SER A 13 -4.86 7.66 3.02
N ALA A 14 -4.85 8.98 2.84
CA ALA A 14 -6.00 9.81 3.22
C ALA A 14 -7.26 9.39 2.47
N LYS A 15 -7.14 9.09 1.17
CA LYS A 15 -8.26 8.66 0.37
C LYS A 15 -8.79 7.29 0.79
N ILE A 16 -7.89 6.36 1.11
CA ILE A 16 -8.26 5.05 1.62
C ILE A 16 -8.99 5.18 2.97
N LYS A 17 -8.48 6.01 3.87
CA LYS A 17 -9.09 6.24 5.18
C LYS A 17 -10.47 6.90 5.09
N ASP A 18 -10.71 7.71 4.07
CA ASP A 18 -12.03 8.30 3.81
C ASP A 18 -13.02 7.27 3.26
N THR A 19 -12.53 6.19 2.66
CA THR A 19 -13.35 5.21 1.94
C THR A 19 -13.64 3.96 2.77
N PHE A 20 -12.67 3.53 3.60
CA PHE A 20 -12.76 2.30 4.39
C PHE A 20 -12.61 2.58 5.87
N VAL A 21 -13.16 1.68 6.70
CA VAL A 21 -13.09 1.79 8.17
C VAL A 21 -11.81 1.17 8.67
N ASN A 22 -11.04 1.95 9.44
CA ASN A 22 -9.81 1.51 10.13
C ASN A 22 -8.82 0.74 9.24
N PRO A 23 -8.45 1.21 8.06
CA PRO A 23 -7.44 0.55 7.24
C PRO A 23 -6.07 0.73 7.87
N GLN A 24 -5.18 -0.24 7.61
CA GLN A 24 -3.74 -0.08 7.85
C GLN A 24 -3.06 -0.01 6.49
N ILE A 25 -2.09 0.90 6.35
CA ILE A 25 -1.45 1.18 5.07
C ILE A 25 0.05 1.27 5.29
N TRP A 26 0.81 0.53 4.47
CA TRP A 26 2.27 0.60 4.47
C TRP A 26 2.82 0.69 3.06
N ALA A 27 3.79 1.57 2.86
CA ALA A 27 4.65 1.50 1.69
C ALA A 27 5.79 0.51 1.95
N PHE A 28 6.20 -0.21 0.92
CA PHE A 28 7.30 -1.16 0.99
C PHE A 28 8.05 -1.20 -0.35
N GLY A 29 9.05 -2.05 -0.46
CA GLY A 29 9.75 -2.27 -1.72
C GLY A 29 10.83 -1.24 -2.02
N SER A 30 11.21 -1.15 -3.29
CA SER A 30 12.42 -0.43 -3.72
C SER A 30 12.41 1.07 -3.41
N ARG A 31 11.25 1.73 -3.49
CA ARG A 31 11.18 3.16 -3.17
C ARG A 31 11.37 3.46 -1.68
N VAL A 32 11.02 2.50 -0.82
CA VAL A 32 11.28 2.59 0.62
C VAL A 32 12.76 2.40 0.92
N HIS A 33 13.38 1.43 0.25
CA HIS A 33 14.80 1.11 0.46
C HIS A 33 15.78 2.07 -0.23
N GLY A 34 15.30 2.93 -1.11
CA GLY A 34 16.17 3.83 -1.85
C GLY A 34 16.91 3.17 -3.01
N THR A 35 16.48 2.00 -3.44
CA THR A 35 17.06 1.26 -4.58
C THR A 35 16.24 1.43 -5.86
N ALA A 36 15.21 2.27 -5.80
CA ALA A 36 14.32 2.49 -6.93
C ALA A 36 15.01 3.27 -8.05
N VAL A 37 14.64 2.95 -9.28
CA VAL A 37 14.88 3.80 -10.44
C VAL A 37 13.62 4.65 -10.69
N PRO A 38 13.68 5.70 -11.54
CA PRO A 38 12.50 6.56 -11.76
C PRO A 38 11.24 5.81 -12.21
N GLU A 39 11.41 4.71 -12.91
CA GLU A 39 10.29 3.90 -13.43
C GLU A 39 9.76 2.88 -12.42
N SER A 40 10.34 2.76 -11.25
CA SER A 40 9.88 1.82 -10.23
C SER A 40 8.48 2.18 -9.73
N ASP A 41 7.66 1.17 -9.49
CA ASP A 41 6.35 1.36 -8.85
C ASP A 41 6.52 1.74 -7.38
N LEU A 42 5.54 2.46 -6.86
CA LEU A 42 5.40 2.64 -5.41
C LEU A 42 4.52 1.51 -4.90
N ASP A 43 5.11 0.59 -4.14
CA ASP A 43 4.40 -0.58 -3.62
C ASP A 43 3.72 -0.23 -2.30
N ILE A 44 2.40 -0.45 -2.23
CA ILE A 44 1.61 -0.14 -1.03
C ILE A 44 0.77 -1.36 -0.64
N CYS A 45 0.83 -1.71 0.64
CA CYS A 45 0.00 -2.72 1.26
C CYS A 45 -1.16 -2.05 2.00
N VAL A 46 -2.37 -2.53 1.75
CA VAL A 46 -3.59 -2.07 2.43
C VAL A 46 -4.18 -3.26 3.18
N VAL A 47 -4.41 -3.08 4.48
CA VAL A 47 -5.05 -4.11 5.32
C VAL A 47 -6.42 -3.61 5.74
N LEU A 48 -7.45 -4.39 5.46
CA LEU A 48 -8.84 -4.10 5.77
C LEU A 48 -9.40 -5.20 6.66
N ASP A 49 -10.45 -4.91 7.44
CA ASP A 49 -11.10 -5.94 8.26
C ASP A 49 -11.64 -7.07 7.38
N ASN A 50 -12.32 -6.71 6.31
CA ASN A 50 -12.75 -7.62 5.26
C ASN A 50 -12.87 -6.83 3.95
N PHE A 51 -12.89 -7.53 2.84
CA PHE A 51 -13.11 -6.88 1.54
C PHE A 51 -13.61 -7.90 0.52
N ASN A 52 -14.28 -7.42 -0.50
CA ASN A 52 -14.71 -8.19 -1.65
C ASN A 52 -14.00 -7.70 -2.92
N SER A 53 -14.32 -8.27 -4.07
CA SER A 53 -13.67 -7.88 -5.34
C SER A 53 -13.97 -6.43 -5.73
N ARG A 54 -15.11 -5.89 -5.34
CA ARG A 54 -15.47 -4.49 -5.58
C ARG A 54 -14.59 -3.57 -4.75
N ASP A 55 -14.34 -3.91 -3.50
CA ASP A 55 -13.46 -3.14 -2.62
C ASP A 55 -12.03 -3.13 -3.14
N ARG A 56 -11.56 -4.29 -3.60
CA ARG A 56 -10.23 -4.41 -4.20
C ARG A 56 -10.09 -3.54 -5.45
N ALA A 57 -11.10 -3.55 -6.32
CA ALA A 57 -11.13 -2.71 -7.51
C ALA A 57 -11.11 -1.23 -7.14
N LEU A 58 -11.83 -0.84 -6.08
CA LEU A 58 -11.84 0.54 -5.60
C LEU A 58 -10.47 0.98 -5.07
N VAL A 59 -9.77 0.11 -4.35
CA VAL A 59 -8.39 0.39 -3.92
C VAL A 59 -7.49 0.63 -5.12
N SER A 60 -7.60 -0.20 -6.15
CA SER A 60 -6.81 -0.04 -7.38
C SER A 60 -7.15 1.25 -8.13
N GLU A 61 -8.41 1.63 -8.16
CA GLU A 61 -8.85 2.89 -8.79
C GLU A 61 -8.28 4.10 -8.05
N ILE A 62 -8.35 4.10 -6.73
CA ILE A 62 -7.77 5.16 -5.90
C ILE A 62 -6.26 5.26 -6.14
N ALA A 63 -5.58 4.12 -6.23
CA ALA A 63 -4.15 4.06 -6.51
C ALA A 63 -3.83 4.65 -7.89
N TRP A 64 -4.60 4.28 -8.90
CA TRP A 64 -4.39 4.79 -10.25
C TRP A 64 -4.55 6.30 -10.32
N GLU A 65 -5.61 6.83 -9.73
CA GLU A 65 -5.88 8.28 -9.73
C GLU A 65 -4.77 9.05 -9.01
N ALA A 66 -4.37 8.61 -7.83
CA ALA A 66 -3.31 9.28 -7.08
C ALA A 66 -1.97 9.23 -7.82
N GLY A 67 -1.63 8.08 -8.37
CA GLY A 67 -0.37 7.90 -9.09
C GLY A 67 -0.33 8.64 -10.41
N PHE A 68 -1.45 8.72 -11.11
CA PHE A 68 -1.54 9.39 -12.39
C PHE A 68 -1.09 10.87 -12.30
N ASP A 69 -1.59 11.57 -11.29
CA ASP A 69 -1.23 12.99 -11.10
C ASP A 69 0.26 13.16 -10.77
N ALA A 70 0.85 12.19 -10.09
CA ALA A 70 2.25 12.23 -9.69
C ALA A 70 3.21 11.63 -10.73
N GLY A 71 2.69 11.02 -11.79
CA GLY A 71 3.50 10.33 -12.78
C GLY A 71 4.16 9.05 -12.25
N VAL A 72 3.59 8.42 -11.23
CA VAL A 72 4.10 7.21 -10.59
C VAL A 72 3.00 6.15 -10.57
N ILE A 73 3.33 4.91 -10.91
CA ILE A 73 2.39 3.81 -10.77
C ILE A 73 2.42 3.34 -9.31
N ILE A 74 1.25 3.31 -8.68
CA ILE A 74 1.09 2.72 -7.35
C ILE A 74 0.60 1.28 -7.55
N SER A 75 1.40 0.33 -7.08
CA SER A 75 1.06 -1.10 -7.09
C SER A 75 0.53 -1.47 -5.71
N THR A 76 -0.66 -2.03 -5.63
CA THR A 76 -1.31 -2.33 -4.36
C THR A 76 -1.47 -3.83 -4.14
N ILE A 77 -1.34 -4.23 -2.89
CA ILE A 77 -1.75 -5.55 -2.41
C ILE A 77 -2.69 -5.35 -1.22
N VAL A 78 -3.78 -6.10 -1.19
CA VAL A 78 -4.79 -5.99 -0.15
C VAL A 78 -4.86 -7.30 0.61
N PHE A 79 -4.79 -7.21 1.94
CA PHE A 79 -5.01 -8.34 2.83
C PHE A 79 -6.16 -8.03 3.77
N THR A 80 -6.86 -9.07 4.23
CA THR A 80 -7.69 -8.92 5.42
C THR A 80 -6.78 -8.84 6.65
N ARG A 81 -7.28 -8.26 7.73
CA ARG A 81 -6.52 -8.19 8.99
C ARG A 81 -6.15 -9.58 9.48
N GLU A 82 -7.07 -10.54 9.36
CA GLU A 82 -6.81 -11.92 9.74
C GLU A 82 -5.68 -12.55 8.91
N GLU A 83 -5.69 -12.37 7.59
CA GLU A 83 -4.62 -12.86 6.72
C GLU A 83 -3.27 -12.25 7.07
N PHE A 84 -3.25 -10.96 7.37
CA PHE A 84 -2.03 -10.22 7.65
C PHE A 84 -1.42 -10.59 9.01
N GLU A 85 -2.26 -10.80 10.02
CA GLU A 85 -1.82 -11.02 11.39
C GLU A 85 -1.66 -12.51 11.74
N ASN A 86 -2.56 -13.38 11.28
CA ASN A 86 -2.65 -14.76 11.74
C ASN A 86 -2.73 -15.81 10.64
N GLY A 87 -3.17 -15.44 9.43
CA GLY A 87 -3.34 -16.38 8.32
C GLY A 87 -2.03 -16.78 7.67
N PRO A 88 -2.08 -17.73 6.69
CA PRO A 88 -0.87 -18.15 5.97
C PRO A 88 -0.05 -17.00 5.37
N PRO A 89 -0.65 -15.93 4.81
CA PRO A 89 0.14 -14.79 4.33
C PRO A 89 1.02 -14.15 5.40
N SER A 90 0.62 -14.19 6.68
CA SER A 90 1.40 -13.59 7.78
C SER A 90 2.78 -14.21 7.94
N ALA A 91 2.96 -15.46 7.52
CA ALA A 91 4.24 -16.16 7.57
C ALA A 91 5.10 -15.90 6.32
N SER A 92 4.59 -15.19 5.33
CA SER A 92 5.32 -14.92 4.10
C SER A 92 6.46 -13.92 4.32
N ARG A 93 7.49 -14.01 3.48
CA ARG A 93 8.60 -13.04 3.50
C ARG A 93 8.10 -11.63 3.19
N LEU A 94 7.12 -11.51 2.32
CA LEU A 94 6.54 -10.22 1.95
C LEU A 94 5.91 -9.52 3.16
N VAL A 95 5.03 -10.21 3.89
CA VAL A 95 4.37 -9.62 5.07
C VAL A 95 5.39 -9.31 6.16
N GLN A 96 6.36 -10.20 6.38
CA GLN A 96 7.42 -9.96 7.35
C GLN A 96 8.24 -8.72 6.98
N ALA A 97 8.60 -8.57 5.71
CA ALA A 97 9.34 -7.40 5.23
C ALA A 97 8.51 -6.11 5.41
N ILE A 98 7.22 -6.15 5.12
CA ILE A 98 6.33 -5.01 5.32
C ILE A 98 6.31 -4.58 6.79
N ARG A 99 6.18 -5.55 7.71
CA ARG A 99 6.14 -5.26 9.14
C ARG A 99 7.44 -4.68 9.67
N LEU A 100 8.59 -5.16 9.17
CA LEU A 100 9.90 -4.77 9.67
C LEU A 100 10.41 -3.48 9.02
N GLU A 101 10.16 -3.29 7.75
CA GLU A 101 10.81 -2.26 6.94
C GLU A 101 9.83 -1.28 6.29
N GLY A 102 8.55 -1.61 6.29
CA GLY A 102 7.53 -0.77 5.68
C GLY A 102 7.35 0.56 6.41
N ILE A 103 6.89 1.56 5.66
CA ILE A 103 6.56 2.88 6.21
C ILE A 103 5.05 2.98 6.31
N ALA A 104 4.56 3.11 7.54
CA ALA A 104 3.14 3.25 7.82
C ALA A 104 2.63 4.65 7.46
N ALA A 105 1.39 4.71 7.03
CA ALA A 105 0.74 5.98 6.71
C ALA A 105 -0.68 6.11 7.26
#